data_33627696400fe20408c8744dfe6c10b8
#
_entry.id   33627696400fe20408c8744dfe6c10b8
#
_cell.length_a   1.000
_cell.length_b   1.000
_cell.length_c   1.000
_cell.angle_alpha   90.00
_cell.angle_beta   90.00
_cell.angle_gamma   90.00
#
_symmetry.space_group_name_H-M   'P 1'
#
loop_
_entity.id
_entity.type
_entity.pdbx_description
1 polymer ?
#
loop_
_entity_poly.entity_id
_entity_poly.type
_entity_poly.pdbx_seq_one_letter_code
_entity_poly.pdbx_strand_id
1 'polypeptide(L)'
;MNIRKDRPLTDRPIVRPGSPWSFPQCIVETLPTGLTVVRVPMPGQRIVTMEIGLQAPLDAEPAGFEGLAGLVVRTADESTGPHPGATFAEAMESIGASYDGSAGLAGSHVGVDVPVTRF
;
A
#
# COMPACT_ATOMS: atom_id res chain seq x y z
N MET A 1 -0.39 -20.10 -34.63
CA MET A 1 0.36 -19.83 -33.40
C MET A 1 1.31 -21.03 -33.17
N ASN A 2 2.58 -20.87 -33.56
CA ASN A 2 3.56 -21.97 -33.55
C ASN A 2 4.20 -22.02 -32.17
N ILE A 3 3.76 -22.96 -31.35
CA ILE A 3 4.37 -23.23 -30.04
C ILE A 3 5.72 -23.91 -30.35
N ARG A 4 6.83 -23.25 -30.03
CA ARG A 4 8.19 -23.82 -30.17
C ARG A 4 8.30 -25.09 -29.32
N LYS A 5 8.17 -26.24 -29.97
CA LYS A 5 8.32 -27.56 -29.36
C LYS A 5 9.78 -27.98 -29.06
N ASP A 6 10.74 -27.14 -29.47
CA ASP A 6 12.16 -27.57 -29.52
C ASP A 6 13.07 -26.78 -28.55
N ARG A 7 12.52 -26.17 -27.50
CA ARG A 7 13.36 -25.63 -26.44
C ARG A 7 13.69 -26.78 -25.47
N PRO A 8 14.96 -27.21 -25.37
CA PRO A 8 15.32 -28.21 -24.38
C PRO A 8 14.88 -27.69 -23.00
N LEU A 9 14.21 -28.55 -22.24
CA LEU A 9 13.87 -28.25 -20.85
C LEU A 9 15.18 -28.02 -20.11
N THR A 10 15.36 -26.85 -19.54
CA THR A 10 16.47 -26.59 -18.64
C THR A 10 16.39 -27.54 -17.45
N ASP A 11 17.55 -27.99 -16.97
CA ASP A 11 17.62 -28.83 -15.77
C ASP A 11 16.80 -28.21 -14.63
N ARG A 12 16.15 -29.07 -13.85
CA ARG A 12 15.34 -28.63 -12.71
C ARG A 12 16.21 -27.81 -11.75
N PRO A 13 15.78 -26.62 -11.34
CA PRO A 13 16.52 -25.82 -10.36
C PRO A 13 16.77 -26.62 -9.07
N ILE A 14 17.97 -26.50 -8.52
CA ILE A 14 18.31 -27.12 -7.24
C ILE A 14 17.50 -26.41 -6.15
N VAL A 15 16.57 -27.13 -5.54
CA VAL A 15 15.80 -26.63 -4.38
C VAL A 15 16.69 -26.73 -3.15
N ARG A 16 17.02 -25.59 -2.57
CA ARG A 16 17.75 -25.53 -1.30
C ARG A 16 16.73 -25.38 -0.15
N PRO A 17 17.03 -25.88 1.06
CA PRO A 17 16.24 -25.55 2.24
C PRO A 17 16.11 -24.04 2.38
N GLY A 18 14.94 -23.55 2.77
CA GLY A 18 14.73 -22.13 3.05
C GLY A 18 15.65 -21.67 4.18
N SER A 19 16.16 -20.45 4.09
CA SER A 19 16.85 -19.82 5.23
C SER A 19 15.87 -19.62 6.39
N PRO A 20 16.34 -19.70 7.64
CA PRO A 20 15.49 -19.33 8.79
C PRO A 20 14.93 -17.93 8.57
N TRP A 21 13.63 -17.79 8.78
CA TRP A 21 12.95 -16.49 8.63
C TRP A 21 12.45 -16.02 10.00
N SER A 22 12.57 -14.73 10.25
CA SER A 22 12.01 -14.08 11.43
C SER A 22 11.28 -12.81 11.00
N PHE A 23 10.24 -12.45 11.75
CA PHE A 23 9.56 -11.18 11.53
C PHE A 23 10.52 -10.01 11.72
N PRO A 24 10.47 -8.97 10.85
CA PRO A 24 11.21 -7.75 11.08
C PRO A 24 10.82 -7.11 12.43
N GLN A 25 11.75 -6.46 13.07
CA GLN A 25 11.45 -5.73 14.30
C GLN A 25 10.64 -4.47 13.98
N CYS A 26 9.52 -4.30 14.69
CA CYS A 26 8.71 -3.11 14.62
C CYS A 26 9.17 -2.10 15.67
N ILE A 27 9.28 -0.84 15.29
CA ILE A 27 9.53 0.31 16.17
C ILE A 27 8.21 1.05 16.29
N VAL A 28 7.66 1.12 17.50
CA VAL A 28 6.38 1.77 17.79
C VAL A 28 6.63 3.05 18.58
N GLU A 29 6.07 4.14 18.12
CA GLU A 29 6.21 5.46 18.73
C GLU A 29 4.84 6.16 18.72
N THR A 30 4.50 6.81 19.82
CA THR A 30 3.30 7.68 19.89
C THR A 30 3.76 9.13 19.92
N LEU A 31 3.33 9.89 18.92
CA LEU A 31 3.64 11.31 18.81
C LEU A 31 2.85 12.12 19.84
N PRO A 32 3.29 13.38 20.17
CA PRO A 32 2.54 14.26 21.07
C PRO A 32 1.10 14.57 20.63
N THR A 33 0.82 14.42 19.34
CA THR A 33 -0.53 14.55 18.75
C THR A 33 -1.45 13.36 19.04
N GLY A 34 -0.93 12.28 19.65
CA GLY A 34 -1.65 11.03 19.87
C GLY A 34 -1.57 10.05 18.69
N LEU A 35 -0.94 10.43 17.59
CA LEU A 35 -0.74 9.52 16.46
C LEU A 35 0.28 8.44 16.83
N THR A 36 -0.10 7.17 16.64
CA THR A 36 0.83 6.04 16.76
C THR A 36 1.46 5.75 15.41
N VAL A 37 2.78 5.77 15.38
CA VAL A 37 3.59 5.45 14.20
C VAL A 37 4.29 4.11 14.42
N VAL A 38 4.10 3.19 13.47
CA VAL A 38 4.79 1.89 13.45
C VAL A 38 5.77 1.90 12.28
N ARG A 39 7.04 1.74 12.57
CA ARG A 39 8.09 1.64 11.55
C ARG A 39 8.65 0.23 11.51
N VAL A 40 8.76 -0.33 10.31
CA VAL A 40 9.33 -1.65 10.06
C VAL A 40 10.50 -1.49 9.09
N PRO A 41 11.74 -1.30 9.59
CA PRO A 41 12.90 -1.18 8.73
C PRO A 41 13.16 -2.50 7.99
N MET A 42 13.20 -2.44 6.66
CA MET A 42 13.48 -3.59 5.80
C MET A 42 14.67 -3.28 4.88
N PRO A 43 15.91 -3.47 5.35
CA PRO A 43 17.10 -3.17 4.57
C PRO A 43 17.11 -3.94 3.23
N GLY A 44 17.45 -3.24 2.15
CA GLY A 44 17.50 -3.81 0.80
C GLY A 44 16.18 -3.72 0.02
N GLN A 45 15.08 -3.31 0.63
CA GLN A 45 13.86 -2.97 -0.10
C GLN A 45 14.04 -1.67 -0.87
N ARG A 46 13.43 -1.62 -2.06
CA ARG A 46 13.49 -0.45 -2.94
C ARG A 46 12.19 0.34 -2.99
N ILE A 47 11.19 -0.14 -2.29
CA ILE A 47 9.88 0.51 -2.15
C ILE A 47 9.70 0.85 -0.69
N VAL A 48 9.16 2.03 -0.43
CA VAL A 48 8.63 2.44 0.87
C VAL A 48 7.11 2.35 0.78
N THR A 49 6.51 1.59 1.68
CA THR A 49 5.07 1.53 1.88
C THR A 49 4.72 2.37 3.10
N MET A 50 3.75 3.25 2.97
CA MET A 50 3.17 4.00 4.08
C MET A 50 1.67 3.74 4.11
N GLU A 51 1.16 3.32 5.27
CA GLU A 51 -0.27 3.12 5.49
C GLU A 51 -0.78 3.98 6.64
N ILE A 52 -1.97 4.53 6.48
CA ILE A 52 -2.70 5.27 7.51
C ILE A 52 -3.97 4.49 7.83
N GLY A 53 -4.04 3.97 9.05
CA GLY A 53 -5.25 3.35 9.58
C GLY A 53 -6.17 4.40 10.18
N LEU A 54 -7.44 4.37 9.80
CA LEU A 54 -8.49 5.28 10.25
C LEU A 54 -9.53 4.50 11.05
N GLN A 55 -9.93 5.02 12.19
CA GLN A 55 -11.05 4.48 12.98
C GLN A 55 -12.40 4.88 12.36
N ALA A 56 -12.62 4.46 11.14
CA ALA A 56 -13.83 4.69 10.35
C ALA A 56 -14.33 3.35 9.79
N PRO A 57 -14.87 2.47 10.64
CA PRO A 57 -15.40 1.17 10.20
C PRO A 57 -16.74 1.34 9.48
N LEU A 58 -17.10 0.35 8.65
CA LEU A 58 -18.37 0.37 7.88
C LEU A 58 -19.62 0.40 8.77
N ASP A 59 -19.58 -0.15 9.97
CA ASP A 59 -20.70 -0.14 10.92
C ASP A 59 -20.90 1.21 11.63
N ALA A 60 -19.94 2.14 11.49
CA ALA A 60 -20.10 3.52 11.96
C ALA A 60 -20.74 4.45 10.91
N GLU A 61 -21.06 3.94 9.73
CA GLU A 61 -21.73 4.71 8.69
C GLU A 61 -23.15 5.12 9.13
N PRO A 62 -23.59 6.36 8.86
CA PRO A 62 -24.96 6.76 9.14
C PRO A 62 -25.97 5.93 8.31
N ALA A 63 -27.10 5.59 8.90
CA ALA A 63 -28.18 4.88 8.19
C ALA A 63 -28.58 5.64 6.90
N GLY A 64 -28.65 4.93 5.78
CA GLY A 64 -28.91 5.47 4.45
C GLY A 64 -27.69 6.01 3.71
N PHE A 65 -26.49 5.85 4.30
CA PHE A 65 -25.22 6.21 3.68
C PHE A 65 -24.27 5.02 3.62
N GLU A 66 -24.83 3.81 3.51
CA GLU A 66 -24.05 2.58 3.42
C GLU A 66 -23.14 2.60 2.18
N GLY A 67 -21.83 2.41 2.40
CA GLY A 67 -20.79 2.51 1.37
C GLY A 67 -20.05 3.85 1.33
N LEU A 68 -20.41 4.81 2.20
CA LEU A 68 -19.76 6.12 2.26
C LEU A 68 -18.27 6.02 2.54
N ALA A 69 -17.85 5.19 3.50
CA ALA A 69 -16.44 4.99 3.82
C ALA A 69 -15.68 4.41 2.62
N GLY A 70 -16.29 3.44 1.91
CA GLY A 70 -15.73 2.88 0.70
C GLY A 70 -15.59 3.90 -0.43
N LEU A 71 -16.58 4.80 -0.57
CA LEU A 71 -16.52 5.88 -1.54
C LEU A 71 -15.38 6.87 -1.19
N VAL A 72 -15.30 7.29 0.07
CA VAL A 72 -14.26 8.24 0.54
C VAL A 72 -12.85 7.71 0.24
N VAL A 73 -12.54 6.46 0.62
CA VAL A 73 -11.20 5.92 0.39
C VAL A 73 -10.89 5.72 -1.10
N ARG A 74 -11.90 5.44 -1.93
CA ARG A 74 -11.72 5.25 -3.37
C ARG A 74 -11.55 6.55 -4.15
N THR A 75 -11.97 7.67 -3.58
CA THR A 75 -11.85 8.98 -4.22
C THR A 75 -10.80 9.87 -3.57
N ALA A 76 -10.08 9.36 -2.56
CA ALA A 76 -9.09 10.15 -1.84
C ALA A 76 -7.86 10.51 -2.70
N ASP A 77 -7.63 9.79 -3.79
CA ASP A 77 -6.57 10.05 -4.77
C ASP A 77 -7.01 10.88 -5.99
N GLU A 78 -8.29 11.27 -6.06
CA GLU A 78 -8.80 12.03 -7.21
C GLU A 78 -8.34 13.50 -7.22
N SER A 79 -8.09 14.09 -6.04
CA SER A 79 -7.72 15.49 -5.93
C SER A 79 -7.25 15.87 -4.54
N THR A 80 -6.33 16.82 -4.47
CA THR A 80 -5.94 17.50 -3.22
C THR A 80 -5.94 19.01 -3.43
N GLY A 81 -5.94 19.79 -2.34
CA GLY A 81 -5.89 21.26 -2.43
C GLY A 81 -4.71 21.76 -3.29
N PRO A 82 -3.46 21.29 -3.06
CA PRO A 82 -2.31 21.66 -3.86
C PRO A 82 -2.30 21.06 -5.29
N HIS A 83 -2.98 19.93 -5.50
CA HIS A 83 -3.01 19.20 -6.77
C HIS A 83 -4.47 18.89 -7.14
N PRO A 84 -5.19 19.84 -7.74
CA PRO A 84 -6.59 19.66 -8.11
C PRO A 84 -6.76 18.77 -9.36
N GLY A 85 -7.76 17.88 -9.31
CA GLY A 85 -8.12 17.00 -10.43
C GLY A 85 -6.95 16.11 -10.87
N ALA A 86 -6.78 15.94 -12.16
CA ALA A 86 -5.77 15.05 -12.75
C ALA A 86 -4.31 15.36 -12.35
N THR A 87 -4.03 16.57 -11.85
CA THR A 87 -2.66 16.94 -11.46
C THR A 87 -2.15 16.14 -10.25
N PHE A 88 -3.05 15.60 -9.42
CA PHE A 88 -2.65 14.69 -8.34
C PHE A 88 -2.16 13.36 -8.89
N ALA A 89 -2.91 12.74 -9.80
CA ALA A 89 -2.52 11.49 -10.44
C ALA A 89 -1.20 11.67 -11.21
N GLU A 90 -1.05 12.75 -11.99
CA GLU A 90 0.19 13.07 -12.69
C GLU A 90 1.38 13.22 -11.74
N ALA A 91 1.18 13.85 -10.59
CA ALA A 91 2.23 13.99 -9.57
C ALA A 91 2.66 12.62 -9.02
N MET A 92 1.70 11.76 -8.68
CA MET A 92 1.95 10.40 -8.19
C MET A 92 2.68 9.55 -9.25
N GLU A 93 2.20 9.55 -10.48
CA GLU A 93 2.80 8.82 -11.59
C GLU A 93 4.23 9.29 -11.90
N SER A 94 4.48 10.60 -11.82
CA SER A 94 5.80 11.17 -12.09
C SER A 94 6.90 10.67 -11.15
N ILE A 95 6.54 10.26 -9.95
CA ILE A 95 7.45 9.68 -8.96
C ILE A 95 7.35 8.16 -8.88
N GLY A 96 6.47 7.54 -9.67
CA GLY A 96 6.24 6.10 -9.67
C GLY A 96 5.55 5.62 -8.38
N ALA A 97 4.74 6.48 -7.76
CA ALA A 97 3.95 6.12 -6.60
C ALA A 97 2.62 5.48 -7.02
N SER A 98 2.09 4.61 -6.16
CA SER A 98 0.75 4.05 -6.28
C SER A 98 -0.03 4.26 -5.00
N TYR A 99 -1.31 4.52 -5.14
CA TYR A 99 -2.27 4.65 -4.06
C TYR A 99 -3.10 3.38 -3.91
N ASP A 100 -3.42 3.02 -2.69
CA ASP A 100 -4.39 1.98 -2.35
C ASP A 100 -5.25 2.42 -1.16
N GLY A 101 -6.51 1.98 -1.12
CA GLY A 101 -7.38 2.27 -0.01
C GLY A 101 -8.53 1.29 0.09
N SER A 102 -8.90 0.93 1.30
CA SER A 102 -10.08 0.10 1.55
C SER A 102 -10.80 0.48 2.83
N ALA A 103 -12.09 0.12 2.90
CA ALA A 103 -12.91 0.26 4.08
C ALA A 103 -13.43 -1.12 4.50
N GLY A 104 -13.42 -1.40 5.80
CA GLY A 104 -13.83 -2.66 6.37
C GLY A 104 -14.50 -2.51 7.73
N LEU A 105 -14.92 -3.62 8.33
CA LEU A 105 -15.55 -3.63 9.65
C LEU A 105 -14.60 -3.24 10.79
N ALA A 106 -13.30 -3.42 10.62
CA ALA A 106 -12.30 -3.06 11.62
C ALA A 106 -11.80 -1.60 11.51
N GLY A 107 -12.19 -0.90 10.45
CA GLY A 107 -11.73 0.46 10.11
C GLY A 107 -11.46 0.60 8.64
N SER A 108 -11.01 1.77 8.26
CA SER A 108 -10.57 2.09 6.89
C SER A 108 -9.08 2.33 6.87
N HIS A 109 -8.43 2.12 5.72
CA HIS A 109 -7.03 2.46 5.54
C HIS A 109 -6.80 3.07 4.17
N VAL A 110 -5.76 3.87 4.08
CA VAL A 110 -5.21 4.40 2.86
C VAL A 110 -3.70 4.18 2.86
N GLY A 111 -3.16 3.79 1.73
CA GLY A 111 -1.76 3.45 1.57
C GLY A 111 -1.14 4.07 0.34
N VAL A 112 0.17 4.24 0.39
CA VAL A 112 0.97 4.70 -0.74
C VAL A 112 2.25 3.88 -0.80
N ASP A 113 2.55 3.35 -1.96
CA ASP A 113 3.85 2.77 -2.29
C ASP A 113 4.65 3.77 -3.14
N VAL A 114 5.92 3.96 -2.81
CA VAL A 114 6.79 4.86 -3.55
C VAL A 114 8.22 4.31 -3.63
N PRO A 115 8.93 4.47 -4.75
CA PRO A 115 10.34 4.11 -4.82
C PRO A 115 11.17 4.87 -3.78
N VAL A 116 12.07 4.16 -3.06
CA VAL A 116 12.91 4.75 -2.01
C VAL A 116 13.74 5.94 -2.49
N THR A 117 14.01 6.04 -3.79
CA THR A 117 14.74 7.14 -4.41
C THR A 117 13.89 8.41 -4.61
N ARG A 118 12.60 8.33 -4.32
CA ARG A 118 11.61 9.40 -4.49
C ARG A 118 10.88 9.75 -3.19
N PHE A 119 11.21 9.02 -2.11
CA PHE A 119 10.67 9.23 -0.77
C PHE A 119 11.41 10.33 -0.01
#